data_5a3fb3729773f6412e84b059a9ab4a8e
#
_entry.id   5a3fb3729773f6412e84b059a9ab4a8e
#
_cell.length_a   1.000
_cell.length_b   1.000
_cell.length_c   1.000
_cell.angle_alpha   90.00
_cell.angle_beta   90.00
_cell.angle_gamma   90.00
#
_symmetry.space_group_name_H-M   'P 1'
#
loop_
_entity.id
_entity.type
_entity.pdbx_description
1 polymer ?
#
loop_
_entity_poly.entity_id
_entity_poly.type
_entity_poly.pdbx_seq_one_letter_code
_entity_poly.pdbx_strand_id
1 'polypeptide(L)'
;MAAVASYLADTSALARLRYQSVAAALGPLVEAGLVATCGVIEFELGWATRTTAEFDQLRADRVAGYEWLATHDEDWRRALDVQAALWRSGQVRAVGFPDLLVAAVAERERVTVLHYDADYDLITHITMQPTQWIVPRGTVP
;
A
#
# COMPACT_ATOMS: atom_id res chain seq x y z
N MET A 1 20.01 -1.66 -1.50
CA MET A 1 19.87 -2.61 -0.40
C MET A 1 18.45 -3.17 -0.41
N ALA A 2 18.26 -4.45 -0.25
CA ALA A 2 16.94 -5.07 -0.24
C ALA A 2 16.16 -4.67 1.02
N ALA A 3 14.83 -4.58 0.91
CA ALA A 3 13.95 -4.39 2.05
C ALA A 3 14.06 -5.57 3.02
N VAL A 4 14.00 -5.30 4.32
CA VAL A 4 13.89 -6.33 5.37
C VAL A 4 12.43 -6.76 5.50
N ALA A 5 11.48 -5.82 5.35
CA ALA A 5 10.06 -6.10 5.35
C ALA A 5 9.66 -7.02 4.19
N SER A 6 8.61 -7.80 4.41
CA SER A 6 8.02 -8.69 3.39
C SER A 6 6.76 -8.10 2.75
N TYR A 7 6.18 -7.07 3.37
CA TYR A 7 4.91 -6.49 2.99
C TYR A 7 4.97 -4.97 2.94
N LEU A 8 4.16 -4.39 2.06
CA LEU A 8 3.89 -2.95 2.00
C LEU A 8 2.39 -2.78 2.23
N ALA A 9 2.00 -2.19 3.37
CA ALA A 9 0.60 -2.04 3.72
C ALA A 9 0.02 -0.76 3.10
N ASP A 10 -0.97 -0.96 2.23
CA ASP A 10 -1.70 0.13 1.59
C ASP A 10 -2.65 0.83 2.57
N THR A 11 -2.97 2.08 2.29
CA THR A 11 -3.91 2.88 3.07
C THR A 11 -5.27 2.18 3.21
N SER A 12 -5.71 1.45 2.19
CA SER A 12 -6.99 0.71 2.23
C SER A 12 -7.03 -0.34 3.34
N ALA A 13 -5.91 -1.01 3.63
CA ALA A 13 -5.80 -1.93 4.75
C ALA A 13 -5.68 -1.17 6.08
N LEU A 14 -4.81 -0.16 6.13
CA LEU A 14 -4.54 0.61 7.35
C LEU A 14 -5.78 1.37 7.84
N ALA A 15 -6.61 1.88 6.94
CA ALA A 15 -7.85 2.56 7.28
C ALA A 15 -8.87 1.65 7.97
N ARG A 16 -8.67 0.35 7.90
CA ARG A 16 -9.57 -0.66 8.48
C ARG A 16 -9.01 -1.33 9.74
N LEU A 17 -7.95 -0.80 10.32
CA LEU A 17 -7.35 -1.33 11.57
C LEU A 17 -8.30 -1.31 12.76
N ARG A 18 -9.36 -0.48 12.73
CA ARG A 18 -10.42 -0.47 13.75
C ARG A 18 -11.21 -1.77 13.80
N TYR A 19 -11.20 -2.56 12.74
CA TYR A 19 -11.88 -3.86 12.70
C TYR A 19 -10.96 -4.94 13.26
N GLN A 20 -11.50 -5.76 14.17
CA GLN A 20 -10.77 -6.81 14.88
C GLN A 20 -10.05 -7.77 13.93
N SER A 21 -10.70 -8.19 12.86
CA SER A 21 -10.13 -9.13 11.90
C SER A 21 -8.90 -8.55 11.18
N VAL A 22 -8.94 -7.27 10.84
CA VAL A 22 -7.81 -6.57 10.19
C VAL A 22 -6.67 -6.39 11.18
N ALA A 23 -6.97 -5.94 12.40
CA ALA A 23 -5.96 -5.79 13.45
C ALA A 23 -5.29 -7.14 13.78
N ALA A 24 -6.06 -8.22 13.82
CA ALA A 24 -5.55 -9.57 14.08
C ALA A 24 -4.63 -10.07 12.95
N ALA A 25 -4.90 -9.69 11.70
CA ALA A 25 -4.08 -10.07 10.57
C ALA A 25 -2.81 -9.21 10.44
N LEU A 26 -2.93 -7.91 10.61
CA LEU A 26 -1.83 -6.96 10.38
C LEU A 26 -0.94 -6.77 11.61
N GLY A 27 -1.51 -6.73 12.81
CA GLY A 27 -0.79 -6.43 14.05
C GLY A 27 0.46 -7.27 14.27
N PRO A 28 0.39 -8.62 14.20
CA PRO A 28 1.56 -9.47 14.35
C PRO A 28 2.67 -9.20 13.34
N LEU A 29 2.31 -8.84 12.11
CA LEU A 29 3.27 -8.52 11.05
C LEU A 29 4.01 -7.22 11.35
N VAL A 30 3.29 -6.21 11.84
CA VAL A 30 3.89 -4.93 12.25
C VAL A 30 4.82 -5.15 13.44
N GLU A 31 4.38 -5.88 14.45
CA GLU A 31 5.20 -6.19 15.64
C GLU A 31 6.49 -6.95 15.28
N ALA A 32 6.41 -7.80 14.27
CA ALA A 32 7.58 -8.55 13.78
C ALA A 32 8.51 -7.72 12.87
N GLY A 33 8.20 -6.46 12.60
CA GLY A 33 9.00 -5.60 11.71
C GLY A 33 8.91 -5.97 10.23
N LEU A 34 7.85 -6.65 9.83
CA LEU A 34 7.70 -7.18 8.46
C LEU A 34 6.93 -6.26 7.52
N VAL A 35 6.48 -5.11 7.98
CA VAL A 35 5.64 -4.20 7.20
C VAL A 35 6.37 -2.90 6.91
N ALA A 36 6.37 -2.53 5.64
CA ALA A 36 6.96 -1.30 5.14
C ALA A 36 5.90 -0.26 4.80
N THR A 37 6.36 0.95 4.54
CA THR A 37 5.58 2.07 4.03
C THR A 37 6.38 2.82 2.97
N CYS A 38 5.71 3.72 2.24
CA CYS A 38 6.36 4.63 1.31
C CYS A 38 5.65 5.99 1.34
N GLY A 39 6.24 6.99 0.68
CA GLY A 39 5.76 8.38 0.74
C GLY A 39 4.29 8.57 0.39
N VAL A 40 3.79 7.89 -0.64
CA VAL A 40 2.37 8.00 -1.05
C VAL A 40 1.44 7.63 0.10
N ILE A 41 1.73 6.53 0.77
CA ILE A 41 0.90 6.03 1.88
C ILE A 41 0.92 7.02 3.04
N GLU A 42 2.09 7.55 3.39
CA GLU A 42 2.22 8.51 4.48
C GLU A 42 1.45 9.81 4.19
N PHE A 43 1.47 10.28 2.94
CA PHE A 43 0.67 11.44 2.53
C PHE A 43 -0.82 11.20 2.65
N GLU A 44 -1.30 10.04 2.20
CA GLU A 44 -2.72 9.70 2.28
C GLU A 44 -3.21 9.59 3.72
N LEU A 45 -2.43 8.96 4.59
CA LEU A 45 -2.76 8.85 6.01
C LEU A 45 -2.77 10.21 6.70
N GLY A 46 -1.76 11.04 6.44
CA GLY A 46 -1.67 12.40 6.99
C GLY A 46 -2.82 13.28 6.52
N TRP A 47 -3.21 13.17 5.26
CA TRP A 47 -4.33 13.91 4.70
C TRP A 47 -5.66 13.63 5.42
N ALA A 48 -5.82 12.41 5.94
CA ALA A 48 -7.05 12.00 6.63
C ALA A 48 -7.13 12.47 8.09
N THR A 49 -6.06 13.01 8.67
CA THR A 49 -6.07 13.53 10.04
C THR A 49 -6.84 14.86 10.12
N ARG A 50 -7.38 15.17 11.30
CA ARG A 50 -8.24 16.33 11.50
C ARG A 50 -7.61 17.42 12.36
N THR A 51 -6.60 17.08 13.16
CA THR A 51 -5.92 18.00 14.05
C THR A 51 -4.41 17.84 13.96
N THR A 52 -3.67 18.87 14.35
CA THR A 52 -2.20 18.82 14.42
C THR A 52 -1.74 17.73 15.38
N ALA A 53 -2.44 17.56 16.51
CA ALA A 53 -2.10 16.53 17.49
C ALA A 53 -2.25 15.11 16.92
N GLU A 54 -3.34 14.83 16.19
CA GLU A 54 -3.51 13.56 15.47
C GLU A 54 -2.40 13.35 14.44
N PHE A 55 -2.08 14.38 13.67
CA PHE A 55 -1.04 14.33 12.66
C PHE A 55 0.32 13.97 13.26
N ASP A 56 0.71 14.67 14.32
CA ASP A 56 2.00 14.45 14.99
C ASP A 56 2.08 13.05 15.61
N GLN A 57 1.00 12.58 16.24
CA GLN A 57 0.94 11.23 16.80
C GLN A 57 1.03 10.16 15.71
N LEU A 58 0.29 10.34 14.63
CA LEU A 58 0.34 9.44 13.48
C LEU A 58 1.77 9.33 12.95
N ARG A 59 2.43 10.47 12.71
CA ARG A 59 3.80 10.50 12.20
C ARG A 59 4.77 9.73 13.10
N ALA A 60 4.66 9.95 14.41
CA ALA A 60 5.50 9.27 15.39
C ALA A 60 5.29 7.74 15.35
N ASP A 61 4.04 7.30 15.33
CA ASP A 61 3.69 5.87 15.29
C ASP A 61 4.17 5.22 13.99
N ARG A 62 4.03 5.91 12.87
CA ARG A 62 4.44 5.40 11.56
C ARG A 62 5.95 5.25 11.45
N VAL A 63 6.71 6.23 11.90
CA VAL A 63 8.19 6.18 11.90
C VAL A 63 8.70 5.03 12.78
N ALA A 64 8.05 4.80 13.92
CA ALA A 64 8.47 3.76 14.85
C ALA A 64 8.14 2.34 14.36
N GLY A 65 7.03 2.15 13.64
CA GLY A 65 6.48 0.83 13.35
C GLY A 65 6.72 0.28 11.95
N TYR A 66 7.15 1.10 10.99
CA TYR A 66 7.17 0.70 9.58
C TYR A 66 8.49 1.05 8.91
N GLU A 67 9.03 0.10 8.13
CA GLU A 67 10.24 0.33 7.34
C GLU A 67 9.93 1.29 6.19
N TRP A 68 10.76 2.32 6.00
CA TRP A 68 10.61 3.26 4.89
C TRP A 68 11.18 2.69 3.60
N LEU A 69 10.37 2.65 2.54
CA LEU A 69 10.81 2.33 1.19
C LEU A 69 10.80 3.61 0.34
N ALA A 70 11.94 3.93 -0.24
CA ALA A 70 12.06 5.10 -1.10
C ALA A 70 11.23 4.94 -2.37
N THR A 71 10.75 6.05 -2.91
CA THR A 71 10.13 6.10 -4.23
C THR A 71 11.13 6.66 -5.21
N HIS A 72 11.50 5.87 -6.22
CA HIS A 72 12.50 6.23 -7.21
C HIS A 72 11.84 6.77 -8.49
N ASP A 73 12.60 7.48 -9.32
CA ASP A 73 12.12 7.92 -10.63
C ASP A 73 11.64 6.75 -11.48
N GLU A 74 12.32 5.61 -11.40
CA GLU A 74 11.91 4.39 -12.12
C GLU A 74 10.54 3.87 -11.70
N ASP A 75 10.11 4.11 -10.45
CA ASP A 75 8.78 3.70 -9.97
C ASP A 75 7.69 4.52 -10.66
N TRP A 76 7.93 5.82 -10.85
CA TRP A 76 7.03 6.68 -11.61
C TRP A 76 6.89 6.21 -13.06
N ARG A 77 8.00 5.86 -13.69
CA ARG A 77 8.02 5.35 -15.07
C ARG A 77 7.28 4.03 -15.18
N ARG A 78 7.51 3.13 -14.22
CA ARG A 78 6.79 1.84 -14.17
C ARG A 78 5.29 2.05 -13.97
N ALA A 79 4.88 2.95 -13.09
CA ALA A 79 3.48 3.28 -12.89
C ALA A 79 2.80 3.79 -14.18
N LEU A 80 3.50 4.65 -14.93
CA LEU A 80 3.01 5.13 -16.24
C LEU A 80 2.85 3.98 -17.24
N ASP A 81 3.78 3.04 -17.28
CA ASP A 81 3.70 1.87 -18.16
C ASP A 81 2.50 0.97 -17.80
N VAL A 82 2.26 0.75 -16.51
CA VAL A 82 1.11 -0.03 -16.03
C VAL A 82 -0.20 0.69 -16.36
N GLN A 83 -0.25 2.00 -16.18
CA GLN A 83 -1.40 2.80 -16.59
C GLN A 83 -1.71 2.61 -18.08
N ALA A 84 -0.68 2.69 -18.92
CA ALA A 84 -0.84 2.49 -20.36
C ALA A 84 -1.39 1.09 -20.70
N ALA A 85 -0.89 0.06 -20.01
CA ALA A 85 -1.37 -1.31 -20.19
C ALA A 85 -2.82 -1.49 -19.77
N LEU A 86 -3.23 -0.87 -18.66
CA LEU A 86 -4.63 -0.87 -18.19
C LEU A 86 -5.54 -0.20 -19.22
N TRP A 87 -5.15 0.94 -19.76
CA TRP A 87 -5.93 1.65 -20.78
C TRP A 87 -6.09 0.80 -22.04
N ARG A 88 -5.03 0.13 -22.49
CA ARG A 88 -5.10 -0.77 -23.66
C ARG A 88 -5.97 -1.99 -23.44
N SER A 89 -6.10 -2.44 -22.20
CA SER A 89 -6.97 -3.57 -21.83
C SER A 89 -8.42 -3.16 -21.54
N GLY A 90 -8.78 -1.89 -21.78
CA GLY A 90 -10.12 -1.37 -21.56
C GLY A 90 -10.40 -0.87 -20.14
N GLN A 91 -9.41 -0.87 -19.27
CA GLN A 91 -9.54 -0.44 -17.86
C GLN A 91 -9.23 1.05 -17.70
N VAL A 92 -9.81 1.87 -18.56
CA VAL A 92 -9.60 3.31 -18.58
C VAL A 92 -10.07 3.94 -17.27
N ARG A 93 -9.17 4.67 -16.60
CA ARG A 93 -9.42 5.33 -15.30
C ARG A 93 -9.85 4.39 -14.18
N ALA A 94 -9.62 3.10 -14.31
CA ALA A 94 -10.00 2.12 -13.29
C ALA A 94 -9.16 2.24 -12.03
N VAL A 95 -7.89 2.63 -12.16
CA VAL A 95 -6.93 2.69 -11.05
C VAL A 95 -6.28 4.07 -11.01
N GLY A 96 -6.28 4.70 -9.83
CA GLY A 96 -5.63 5.99 -9.61
C GLY A 96 -4.12 5.87 -9.44
N PHE A 97 -3.41 7.01 -9.57
CA PHE A 97 -1.94 7.01 -9.52
C PHE A 97 -1.38 6.55 -8.16
N PRO A 98 -2.01 6.81 -7.00
CA PRO A 98 -1.44 6.34 -5.72
C PRO A 98 -1.24 4.82 -5.71
N ASP A 99 -2.23 4.06 -6.13
CA ASP A 99 -2.14 2.60 -6.13
C ASP A 99 -1.12 2.09 -7.15
N LEU A 100 -1.04 2.74 -8.31
CA LEU A 100 -0.04 2.41 -9.34
C LEU A 100 1.37 2.62 -8.81
N LEU A 101 1.58 3.70 -8.07
CA LEU A 101 2.90 4.05 -7.52
C LEU A 101 3.27 3.14 -6.36
N VAL A 102 2.33 2.84 -5.46
CA VAL A 102 2.53 1.87 -4.37
C VAL A 102 2.93 0.51 -4.94
N ALA A 103 2.20 0.04 -5.96
CA ALA A 103 2.50 -1.24 -6.61
C ALA A 103 3.88 -1.24 -7.27
N ALA A 104 4.29 -0.14 -7.89
CA ALA A 104 5.60 -0.03 -8.53
C ALA A 104 6.74 -0.10 -7.50
N VAL A 105 6.60 0.60 -6.37
CA VAL A 105 7.57 0.52 -5.26
C VAL A 105 7.66 -0.90 -4.74
N ALA A 106 6.53 -1.54 -4.50
CA ALA A 106 6.47 -2.92 -4.00
C ALA A 106 7.13 -3.91 -4.98
N GLU A 107 6.88 -3.74 -6.27
CA GLU A 107 7.48 -4.58 -7.31
C GLU A 107 9.01 -4.47 -7.29
N ARG A 108 9.54 -3.26 -7.27
CA ARG A 108 10.99 -3.03 -7.24
C ARG A 108 11.63 -3.59 -5.95
N GLU A 109 10.98 -3.40 -4.82
CA GLU A 109 11.47 -3.86 -3.51
C GLU A 109 11.17 -5.35 -3.24
N ARG A 110 10.42 -6.01 -4.11
CA ARG A 110 10.02 -7.43 -4.00
C ARG A 110 9.26 -7.73 -2.71
N VAL A 111 8.34 -6.87 -2.36
CA VAL A 111 7.42 -7.06 -1.25
C VAL A 111 5.99 -7.24 -1.76
N THR A 112 5.15 -7.87 -0.94
CA THR A 112 3.72 -8.06 -1.26
C THR A 112 2.91 -6.87 -0.75
N VAL A 113 2.02 -6.32 -1.58
CA VAL A 113 1.10 -5.28 -1.13
C VAL A 113 -0.04 -5.91 -0.34
N LEU A 114 -0.22 -5.47 0.91
CA LEU A 114 -1.39 -5.79 1.72
C LEU A 114 -2.43 -4.70 1.54
N HIS A 115 -3.63 -5.06 1.12
CA HIS A 115 -4.65 -4.09 0.74
C HIS A 115 -6.07 -4.55 1.05
N TYR A 116 -7.01 -3.63 0.89
CA TYR A 116 -8.44 -3.92 0.88
C TYR A 116 -9.11 -3.12 -0.25
N ASP A 117 -8.58 -3.27 -1.47
CA ASP A 117 -9.03 -2.53 -2.65
C ASP A 117 -8.88 -3.40 -3.90
N ALA A 118 -9.98 -3.61 -4.61
CA ALA A 118 -10.02 -4.43 -5.83
C ALA A 118 -9.14 -3.86 -6.96
N ASP A 119 -8.74 -2.60 -6.89
CA ASP A 119 -7.84 -2.00 -7.88
C ASP A 119 -6.51 -2.75 -7.96
N TYR A 120 -6.03 -3.30 -6.83
CA TYR A 120 -4.81 -4.11 -6.83
C TYR A 120 -4.96 -5.42 -7.58
N ASP A 121 -6.16 -5.98 -7.67
CA ASP A 121 -6.41 -7.16 -8.50
C ASP A 121 -6.20 -6.85 -9.99
N LEU A 122 -6.62 -5.65 -10.43
CA LEU A 122 -6.39 -5.19 -11.80
C LEU A 122 -4.90 -4.98 -12.07
N ILE A 123 -4.18 -4.40 -11.14
CA ILE A 123 -2.72 -4.18 -11.26
C ILE A 123 -2.00 -5.53 -11.34
N THR A 124 -2.31 -6.46 -10.44
CA THR A 124 -1.71 -7.80 -10.43
C THR A 124 -1.95 -8.54 -11.74
N HIS A 125 -3.13 -8.39 -12.32
CA HIS A 125 -3.44 -9.01 -13.62
C HIS A 125 -2.48 -8.53 -14.73
N ILE A 126 -2.07 -7.27 -14.68
CA ILE A 126 -1.12 -6.70 -15.65
C ILE A 126 0.34 -7.07 -15.32
N THR A 127 0.73 -6.92 -14.07
CA THR A 127 2.15 -6.93 -13.66
C THR A 127 2.62 -8.26 -13.10
N MET A 128 1.71 -9.11 -12.65
CA MET A 128 1.98 -10.31 -11.84
C MET A 128 2.64 -9.99 -10.49
N GLN A 129 2.66 -8.72 -10.08
CA GLN A 129 3.15 -8.29 -8.78
C GLN A 129 2.29 -8.90 -7.67
N PRO A 130 2.89 -9.56 -6.65
CA PRO A 130 2.11 -10.13 -5.54
C PRO A 130 1.35 -9.07 -4.75
N THR A 131 0.05 -9.25 -4.65
CA THR A 131 -0.83 -8.46 -3.79
C THR A 131 -1.71 -9.40 -2.99
N GLN A 132 -2.11 -8.98 -1.80
CA GLN A 132 -2.89 -9.82 -0.89
C GLN A 132 -3.96 -8.99 -0.19
N TRP A 133 -5.20 -9.46 -0.24
CA TRP A 133 -6.26 -8.91 0.59
C TRP A 133 -5.91 -9.15 2.06
N ILE A 134 -5.94 -8.08 2.88
CA ILE A 134 -5.60 -8.20 4.31
C ILE A 134 -6.58 -9.11 5.05
N VAL A 135 -7.85 -9.06 4.66
CA VAL A 135 -8.89 -10.02 5.02
C VAL A 135 -9.72 -10.27 3.77
N PRO A 136 -10.49 -11.36 3.67
CA PRO A 136 -11.27 -11.65 2.48
C PRO A 136 -12.21 -10.49 2.11
N ARG A 137 -12.29 -10.19 0.82
CA ARG A 137 -13.14 -9.13 0.27
C ARG A 137 -14.57 -9.29 0.77
N GLY A 138 -15.17 -8.19 1.21
CA GLY A 138 -16.56 -8.16 1.67
C GLY A 138 -16.77 -8.56 3.12
N THR A 139 -15.72 -8.89 3.88
CA THR A 139 -15.83 -9.29 5.28
C THR A 139 -15.85 -8.11 6.25
N VAL A 140 -15.36 -6.95 5.83
CA VAL A 140 -15.46 -5.67 6.57
C VAL A 140 -15.93 -4.57 5.62
N PRO A 141 -16.55 -3.48 6.15
CA PRO A 141 -16.96 -2.34 5.33
C PRO A 141 -15.80 -1.63 4.63
#